data_b5cca0a2faaa645d21b53c4bff42474e
#
_entry.id   b5cca0a2faaa645d21b53c4bff42474e
#
_cell.length_a   1.000
_cell.length_b   1.000
_cell.length_c   1.000
_cell.angle_alpha   90.00
_cell.angle_beta   90.00
_cell.angle_gamma   90.00
#
_symmetry.space_group_name_H-M   'P 1'
#
loop_
_entity.id
_entity.type
_entity.pdbx_description
1 polymer ?
#
loop_
_entity_poly.entity_id
_entity_poly.type
_entity_poly.pdbx_seq_one_letter_code
_entity_poly.pdbx_strand_id
1 'polypeptide(L)'
;GMISIILSAFCFAWMNAFVRLSGDLPFIEKSFFRNFVALLLALVMLLREHGSFRPKKGAVPYLLIRASAGTLGILCNFYAIDHLALSDASILNKMSPFFAILCSWLFLREKLNWKQGLIVLGAFVGALCIIKPSFANAHLFPSLIGLLGGFGAGLAYTMVRRLGQIGENKAFIVFFFSAFSCVVTLPYLLFAFEPMTWKQLLCLV
;
A
#
# COMPACT_ATOMS: atom_id res chain seq x y z
N GLY A 1 -4.56 17.65 -10.15
CA GLY A 1 -5.31 17.09 -11.20
C GLY A 1 -4.68 15.91 -11.93
N MET A 2 -5.00 15.77 -13.21
CA MET A 2 -4.57 14.64 -14.05
C MET A 2 -3.05 14.44 -14.08
N ILE A 3 -2.28 15.51 -14.20
CA ILE A 3 -0.79 15.47 -14.23
C ILE A 3 -0.24 14.83 -12.95
N SER A 4 -0.79 15.18 -11.79
CA SER A 4 -0.35 14.61 -10.51
C SER A 4 -0.63 13.10 -10.42
N ILE A 5 -1.72 12.62 -11.01
CA ILE A 5 -2.05 11.18 -11.05
C ILE A 5 -1.08 10.44 -11.96
N ILE A 6 -0.78 11.00 -13.14
CA ILE A 6 0.17 10.41 -14.10
C ILE A 6 1.56 10.32 -13.46
N LEU A 7 2.03 11.41 -12.86
CA LEU A 7 3.33 11.47 -12.19
C LEU A 7 3.40 10.47 -11.02
N SER A 8 2.33 10.38 -10.21
CA SER A 8 2.24 9.40 -9.13
C SER A 8 2.29 7.96 -9.65
N ALA A 9 1.57 7.65 -10.73
CA ALA A 9 1.58 6.32 -11.33
C ALA A 9 2.96 5.97 -11.89
N PHE A 10 3.64 6.92 -12.50
CA PHE A 10 5.01 6.77 -13.00
C PHE A 10 5.99 6.49 -11.85
N CYS A 11 5.97 7.31 -10.79
CA CYS A 11 6.81 7.10 -9.60
C CYS A 11 6.54 5.75 -8.94
N PHE A 12 5.27 5.32 -8.90
CA PHE A 12 4.90 4.01 -8.34
C PHE A 12 5.44 2.85 -9.20
N ALA A 13 5.42 2.99 -10.52
CA ALA A 13 5.99 1.98 -11.43
C ALA A 13 7.52 1.88 -11.26
N TRP A 14 8.22 3.02 -11.16
CA TRP A 14 9.65 3.06 -10.86
C TRP A 14 9.97 2.42 -9.51
N MET A 15 9.21 2.76 -8.47
CA MET A 15 9.37 2.13 -7.14
C MET A 15 9.27 0.60 -7.23
N ASN A 16 8.24 0.07 -7.91
CA ASN A 16 8.10 -1.38 -8.08
C ASN A 16 9.26 -2.01 -8.86
N ALA A 17 9.77 -1.33 -9.89
CA ALA A 17 10.93 -1.77 -10.64
C ALA A 17 12.19 -1.81 -9.75
N PHE A 18 12.46 -0.78 -8.96
CA PHE A 18 13.60 -0.75 -8.02
C PHE A 18 13.48 -1.82 -6.92
N VAL A 19 12.27 -2.03 -6.37
CA VAL A 19 12.01 -3.12 -5.44
C VAL A 19 12.35 -4.48 -6.06
N ARG A 20 12.03 -4.68 -7.35
CA ARG A 20 12.40 -5.90 -8.07
C ARG A 20 13.91 -6.00 -8.30
N LEU A 21 14.56 -4.90 -8.66
CA LEU A 21 16.01 -4.83 -8.88
C LEU A 21 16.84 -4.99 -7.60
N SER A 22 16.26 -4.77 -6.43
CA SER A 22 16.94 -5.04 -5.15
C SER A 22 17.20 -6.53 -4.90
N GLY A 23 16.69 -7.42 -5.79
CA GLY A 23 17.01 -8.85 -5.78
C GLY A 23 16.40 -9.62 -4.61
N ASP A 24 17.15 -10.60 -4.10
CA ASP A 24 16.67 -11.62 -3.16
C ASP A 24 16.58 -11.15 -1.68
N LEU A 25 16.49 -9.85 -1.45
CA LEU A 25 16.26 -9.34 -0.09
C LEU A 25 14.86 -9.70 0.40
N PRO A 26 14.69 -10.00 1.70
CA PRO A 26 13.38 -10.24 2.30
C PRO A 26 12.41 -9.07 2.06
N PHE A 27 11.18 -9.37 1.66
CA PHE A 27 10.16 -8.35 1.36
C PHE A 27 9.86 -7.43 2.56
N ILE A 28 10.09 -7.91 3.78
CA ILE A 28 9.92 -7.14 5.02
C ILE A 28 11.00 -6.05 5.12
N GLU A 29 12.25 -6.35 4.77
CA GLU A 29 13.34 -5.37 4.74
C GLU A 29 13.09 -4.30 3.68
N LYS A 30 12.71 -4.71 2.47
CA LYS A 30 12.29 -3.77 1.41
C LYS A 30 11.20 -2.83 1.89
N SER A 31 10.21 -3.36 2.61
CA SER A 31 9.12 -2.56 3.19
C SER A 31 9.61 -1.60 4.26
N PHE A 32 10.52 -2.03 5.14
CA PHE A 32 11.07 -1.20 6.20
C PHE A 32 11.81 0.03 5.62
N PHE A 33 12.79 -0.18 4.73
CA PHE A 33 13.58 0.93 4.18
C PHE A 33 12.72 1.93 3.43
N ARG A 34 11.79 1.45 2.58
CA ARG A 34 10.82 2.31 1.91
C ARG A 34 10.01 3.17 2.87
N ASN A 35 9.48 2.56 3.95
CA ASN A 35 8.68 3.29 4.92
C ASN A 35 9.54 4.20 5.80
N PHE A 36 10.79 3.85 6.06
CA PHE A 36 11.74 4.70 6.77
C PHE A 36 12.04 5.99 6.01
N VAL A 37 12.30 5.91 4.70
CA VAL A 37 12.46 7.08 3.85
C VAL A 37 11.19 7.92 3.83
N ALA A 38 10.01 7.29 3.68
CA ALA A 38 8.73 7.98 3.72
C ALA A 38 8.48 8.67 5.07
N LEU A 39 8.90 8.06 6.18
CA LEU A 39 8.84 8.63 7.53
C LEU A 39 9.67 9.92 7.65
N LEU A 40 10.92 9.89 7.17
CA LEU A 40 11.80 11.05 7.19
C LEU A 40 11.22 12.21 6.36
N LEU A 41 10.75 11.91 5.15
CA LEU A 41 10.14 12.90 4.28
C LEU A 41 8.86 13.49 4.91
N ALA A 42 7.99 12.65 5.46
CA ALA A 42 6.78 13.10 6.13
C ALA A 42 7.08 13.93 7.38
N LEU A 43 8.12 13.59 8.14
CA LEU A 43 8.59 14.37 9.29
C LEU A 43 9.05 15.77 8.84
N VAL A 44 9.89 15.85 7.80
CA VAL A 44 10.35 17.13 7.26
C VAL A 44 9.17 17.98 6.77
N MET A 45 8.20 17.39 6.07
CA MET A 45 7.01 18.09 5.62
C MET A 45 6.18 18.60 6.79
N LEU A 46 5.96 17.78 7.82
CA LEU A 46 5.18 18.13 9.00
C LEU A 46 5.84 19.28 9.80
N LEU A 47 7.16 19.27 9.91
CA LEU A 47 7.93 20.34 10.54
C LEU A 47 7.85 21.65 9.74
N ARG A 48 7.94 21.59 8.39
CA ARG A 48 7.84 22.76 7.52
C ARG A 48 6.45 23.41 7.52
N GLU A 49 5.41 22.58 7.61
CA GLU A 49 4.03 23.05 7.66
C GLU A 49 3.61 23.53 9.06
N HIS A 50 4.51 23.49 10.06
CA HIS A 50 4.18 23.70 11.48
C HIS A 50 2.96 22.88 11.93
N GLY A 51 2.84 21.66 11.37
CA GLY A 51 1.72 20.76 11.62
C GLY A 51 1.73 20.21 13.05
N SER A 52 0.53 19.98 13.58
CA SER A 52 0.40 19.36 14.91
C SER A 52 0.74 17.88 14.86
N PHE A 53 1.54 17.42 15.82
CA PHE A 53 1.79 15.99 16.07
C PHE A 53 0.66 15.31 16.84
N ARG A 54 -0.43 16.03 17.14
CA ARG A 54 -1.58 15.48 17.86
C ARG A 54 -2.71 15.17 16.88
N PRO A 55 -3.25 13.95 16.88
CA PRO A 55 -4.39 13.60 16.04
C PRO A 55 -5.63 14.40 16.46
N LYS A 56 -6.46 14.78 15.51
CA LYS A 56 -7.76 15.39 15.79
C LYS A 56 -8.66 14.42 16.54
N LYS A 57 -9.61 14.95 17.31
CA LYS A 57 -10.59 14.14 18.04
C LYS A 57 -11.33 13.22 17.07
N GLY A 58 -11.33 11.91 17.37
CA GLY A 58 -11.98 10.89 16.53
C GLY A 58 -11.18 10.39 15.32
N ALA A 59 -9.97 10.91 15.05
CA ALA A 59 -9.14 10.46 13.93
C ALA A 59 -8.37 9.16 14.25
N VAL A 60 -8.08 8.89 15.52
CA VAL A 60 -7.23 7.77 15.98
C VAL A 60 -7.66 6.41 15.42
N PRO A 61 -8.95 5.97 15.50
CA PRO A 61 -9.33 4.66 14.96
C PRO A 61 -9.11 4.56 13.45
N TYR A 62 -9.36 5.62 12.70
CA TYR A 62 -9.13 5.65 11.26
C TYR A 62 -7.63 5.64 10.90
N LEU A 63 -6.78 6.29 11.71
CA LEU A 63 -5.33 6.24 11.57
C LEU A 63 -4.80 4.82 11.82
N LEU A 64 -5.27 4.14 12.86
CA LEU A 64 -4.88 2.76 13.17
C LEU A 64 -5.31 1.79 12.06
N ILE A 65 -6.57 1.85 11.61
CA ILE A 65 -7.06 1.01 10.50
C ILE A 65 -6.26 1.34 9.21
N ARG A 66 -5.99 2.61 8.94
CA ARG A 66 -5.16 3.03 7.81
C ARG A 66 -3.76 2.46 7.89
N ALA A 67 -3.14 2.52 9.06
CA ALA A 67 -1.78 2.08 9.26
C ALA A 67 -1.67 0.54 9.17
N SER A 68 -2.54 -0.20 9.84
CA SER A 68 -2.54 -1.67 9.80
C SER A 68 -2.87 -2.21 8.40
N ALA A 69 -3.96 -1.74 7.78
CA ALA A 69 -4.35 -2.16 6.44
C ALA A 69 -3.30 -1.77 5.38
N GLY A 70 -2.70 -0.58 5.50
CA GLY A 70 -1.65 -0.13 4.60
C GLY A 70 -0.36 -0.92 4.73
N THR A 71 0.08 -1.22 5.97
CA THR A 71 1.28 -2.03 6.20
C THR A 71 1.09 -3.45 5.68
N LEU A 72 -0.04 -4.08 6.00
CA LEU A 72 -0.39 -5.40 5.46
C LEU A 72 -0.43 -5.37 3.93
N GLY A 73 -1.06 -4.34 3.35
CA GLY A 73 -1.15 -4.16 1.90
C GLY A 73 0.22 -4.07 1.22
N ILE A 74 1.17 -3.35 1.82
CA ILE A 74 2.54 -3.24 1.29
C ILE A 74 3.29 -4.58 1.40
N LEU A 75 3.22 -5.24 2.54
CA LEU A 75 3.88 -6.54 2.74
C LEU A 75 3.36 -7.57 1.74
N CYS A 76 2.04 -7.66 1.57
CA CYS A 76 1.41 -8.55 0.59
C CYS A 76 1.80 -8.20 -0.85
N ASN A 77 1.88 -6.90 -1.19
CA ASN A 77 2.29 -6.46 -2.52
C ASN A 77 3.75 -6.82 -2.80
N PHE A 78 4.66 -6.61 -1.86
CA PHE A 78 6.07 -6.95 -2.05
C PHE A 78 6.28 -8.47 -2.11
N TYR A 79 5.57 -9.24 -1.29
CA TYR A 79 5.56 -10.69 -1.41
C TYR A 79 5.10 -11.14 -2.82
N ALA A 80 4.03 -10.53 -3.34
CA ALA A 80 3.54 -10.84 -4.67
C ALA A 80 4.55 -10.47 -5.77
N ILE A 81 5.27 -9.34 -5.63
CA ILE A 81 6.33 -8.92 -6.58
C ILE A 81 7.49 -9.92 -6.60
N ASP A 82 7.83 -10.51 -5.47
CA ASP A 82 8.92 -11.48 -5.38
C ASP A 82 8.55 -12.86 -5.97
N HIS A 83 7.25 -13.23 -5.95
CA HIS A 83 6.79 -14.58 -6.35
C HIS A 83 5.99 -14.63 -7.66
N LEU A 84 5.60 -13.49 -8.21
CA LEU A 84 4.84 -13.37 -9.47
C LEU A 84 5.62 -12.58 -10.52
N ALA A 85 5.16 -12.65 -11.76
CA ALA A 85 5.59 -11.67 -12.76
C ALA A 85 5.21 -10.26 -12.30
N LEU A 86 6.10 -9.29 -12.50
CA LEU A 86 5.89 -7.90 -12.06
C LEU A 86 4.60 -7.28 -12.63
N SER A 87 4.23 -7.67 -13.85
CA SER A 87 2.97 -7.29 -14.49
C SER A 87 1.76 -7.73 -13.66
N ASP A 88 1.73 -9.01 -13.27
CA ASP A 88 0.59 -9.63 -12.60
C ASP A 88 0.45 -9.08 -11.17
N ALA A 89 1.54 -8.99 -10.43
CA ALA A 89 1.57 -8.35 -9.11
C ALA A 89 1.09 -6.89 -9.17
N SER A 90 1.54 -6.13 -10.19
CA SER A 90 1.14 -4.75 -10.38
C SER A 90 -0.34 -4.60 -10.72
N ILE A 91 -0.91 -5.50 -11.54
CA ILE A 91 -2.34 -5.46 -11.89
C ILE A 91 -3.19 -5.81 -10.68
N LEU A 92 -2.81 -6.84 -9.90
CA LEU A 92 -3.53 -7.21 -8.68
C LEU A 92 -3.54 -6.07 -7.65
N ASN A 93 -2.43 -5.36 -7.49
CA ASN A 93 -2.37 -4.19 -6.61
C ASN A 93 -3.21 -3.01 -7.15
N LYS A 94 -3.31 -2.84 -8.47
CA LYS A 94 -4.19 -1.85 -9.11
C LYS A 94 -5.69 -2.15 -8.96
N MET A 95 -6.05 -3.29 -8.38
CA MET A 95 -7.43 -3.54 -7.93
C MET A 95 -7.82 -2.68 -6.70
N SER A 96 -6.86 -2.02 -6.05
CA SER A 96 -7.10 -1.20 -4.85
C SER A 96 -8.16 -0.09 -5.02
N PRO A 97 -8.32 0.64 -6.15
CA PRO A 97 -9.40 1.60 -6.30
C PRO A 97 -10.80 0.95 -6.28
N PHE A 98 -10.94 -0.27 -6.81
CA PHE A 98 -12.21 -0.99 -6.82
C PHE A 98 -12.57 -1.47 -5.42
N PHE A 99 -11.58 -1.97 -4.66
CA PHE A 99 -11.76 -2.27 -3.24
C PHE A 99 -12.07 -1.00 -2.43
N ALA A 100 -11.48 0.14 -2.77
CA ALA A 100 -11.79 1.41 -2.11
C ALA A 100 -13.27 1.82 -2.32
N ILE A 101 -13.85 1.57 -3.50
CA ILE A 101 -15.27 1.79 -3.75
C ILE A 101 -16.13 0.90 -2.85
N LEU A 102 -15.80 -0.40 -2.75
CA LEU A 102 -16.52 -1.34 -1.88
C LEU A 102 -16.38 -0.97 -0.41
N CYS A 103 -15.19 -0.62 0.04
CA CYS A 103 -14.93 -0.19 1.41
C CYS A 103 -15.64 1.14 1.73
N SER A 104 -15.69 2.09 0.79
CA SER A 104 -16.43 3.33 0.97
C SER A 104 -17.94 3.08 1.14
N TRP A 105 -18.51 2.19 0.34
CA TRP A 105 -19.90 1.78 0.49
C TRP A 105 -20.16 1.13 1.86
N LEU A 106 -19.27 0.20 2.27
CA LEU A 106 -19.45 -0.56 3.51
C LEU A 106 -19.20 0.28 4.77
N PHE A 107 -18.09 1.03 4.82
CA PHE A 107 -17.64 1.74 6.03
C PHE A 107 -18.12 3.19 6.10
N LEU A 108 -18.21 3.88 4.97
CA LEU A 108 -18.67 5.26 4.91
C LEU A 108 -20.17 5.38 4.58
N ARG A 109 -20.85 4.25 4.29
CA ARG A 109 -22.26 4.19 3.91
C ARG A 109 -22.60 5.08 2.71
N GLU A 110 -21.63 5.28 1.81
CA GLU A 110 -21.84 6.02 0.57
C GLU A 110 -22.72 5.19 -0.38
N LYS A 111 -23.65 5.83 -1.08
CA LYS A 111 -24.51 5.13 -2.04
C LYS A 111 -23.69 4.67 -3.25
N LEU A 112 -23.67 3.38 -3.52
CA LEU A 112 -23.06 2.82 -4.69
C LEU A 112 -23.96 3.08 -5.91
N ASN A 113 -23.41 3.73 -6.93
CA ASN A 113 -24.11 3.89 -8.19
C ASN A 113 -24.05 2.56 -8.98
N TRP A 114 -25.14 2.19 -9.67
CA TRP A 114 -25.19 0.99 -10.52
C TRP A 114 -23.99 0.90 -11.49
N LYS A 115 -23.59 2.01 -12.10
CA LYS A 115 -22.41 2.05 -12.97
C LYS A 115 -21.12 1.69 -12.23
N GLN A 116 -20.93 2.14 -11.00
CA GLN A 116 -19.79 1.77 -10.15
C GLN A 116 -19.81 0.28 -9.81
N GLY A 117 -20.99 -0.28 -9.52
CA GLY A 117 -21.14 -1.71 -9.28
C GLY A 117 -20.70 -2.55 -10.48
N LEU A 118 -21.11 -2.19 -11.69
CA LEU A 118 -20.71 -2.88 -12.92
C LEU A 118 -19.18 -2.77 -13.16
N ILE A 119 -18.58 -1.62 -12.92
CA ILE A 119 -17.13 -1.42 -13.06
C ILE A 119 -16.36 -2.31 -12.06
N VAL A 120 -16.82 -2.37 -10.82
CA VAL A 120 -16.22 -3.22 -9.79
C VAL A 120 -16.34 -4.69 -10.19
N LEU A 121 -17.52 -5.13 -10.63
CA LEU A 121 -17.73 -6.50 -11.08
C LEU A 121 -16.81 -6.86 -12.27
N GLY A 122 -16.71 -6.00 -13.27
CA GLY A 122 -15.81 -6.19 -14.42
C GLY A 122 -14.34 -6.29 -14.00
N ALA A 123 -13.91 -5.48 -13.04
CA ALA A 123 -12.56 -5.53 -12.50
C ALA A 123 -12.26 -6.85 -11.77
N PHE A 124 -13.24 -7.38 -10.99
CA PHE A 124 -13.08 -8.68 -10.33
C PHE A 124 -13.03 -9.84 -11.33
N VAL A 125 -13.85 -9.81 -12.39
CA VAL A 125 -13.76 -10.80 -13.49
C VAL A 125 -12.38 -10.72 -14.15
N GLY A 126 -11.85 -9.53 -14.43
CA GLY A 126 -10.50 -9.36 -14.94
C GLY A 126 -9.42 -9.92 -14.01
N ALA A 127 -9.56 -9.71 -12.70
CA ALA A 127 -8.64 -10.29 -11.71
C ALA A 127 -8.67 -11.82 -11.72
N LEU A 128 -9.84 -12.44 -11.85
CA LEU A 128 -9.99 -13.90 -11.97
C LEU A 128 -9.28 -14.45 -13.22
N CYS A 129 -9.34 -13.72 -14.34
CA CYS A 129 -8.62 -14.10 -15.57
C CYS A 129 -7.08 -14.11 -15.37
N ILE A 130 -6.56 -13.23 -14.51
CA ILE A 130 -5.12 -13.14 -14.19
C ILE A 130 -4.73 -14.24 -13.21
N ILE A 131 -5.50 -14.42 -12.15
CA ILE A 131 -5.25 -15.41 -11.08
C ILE A 131 -5.33 -16.84 -11.64
N LYS A 132 -6.19 -17.08 -12.65
CA LYS A 132 -6.45 -18.40 -13.25
C LYS A 132 -6.62 -19.47 -12.17
N PRO A 133 -7.66 -19.38 -11.34
CA PRO A 133 -7.82 -20.24 -10.18
C PRO A 133 -7.94 -21.70 -10.63
N SER A 134 -6.89 -22.46 -10.43
CA SER A 134 -6.81 -23.91 -10.64
C SER A 134 -6.03 -24.49 -9.49
N PHE A 135 -6.45 -25.63 -8.97
CA PHE A 135 -5.73 -26.34 -7.91
C PHE A 135 -4.32 -26.77 -8.32
N ALA A 136 -4.05 -26.86 -9.62
CA ALA A 136 -2.73 -27.15 -10.18
C ALA A 136 -1.85 -25.91 -10.40
N ASN A 137 -2.37 -24.69 -10.15
CA ASN A 137 -1.61 -23.47 -10.38
C ASN A 137 -0.71 -23.16 -9.19
N ALA A 138 0.61 -23.33 -9.37
CA ALA A 138 1.63 -23.03 -8.35
C ALA A 138 1.63 -21.55 -7.92
N HIS A 139 1.09 -20.63 -8.75
CA HIS A 139 1.03 -19.20 -8.46
C HIS A 139 -0.27 -18.74 -7.80
N LEU A 140 -1.19 -19.69 -7.49
CA LEU A 140 -2.48 -19.33 -6.88
C LEU A 140 -2.32 -18.61 -5.54
N PHE A 141 -1.47 -19.13 -4.65
CA PHE A 141 -1.26 -18.57 -3.32
C PHE A 141 -0.63 -17.16 -3.38
N PRO A 142 0.49 -16.92 -4.11
CA PRO A 142 1.01 -15.57 -4.31
C PRO A 142 0.00 -14.60 -4.94
N SER A 143 -0.84 -15.07 -5.87
CA SER A 143 -1.87 -14.24 -6.50
C SER A 143 -2.95 -13.80 -5.52
N LEU A 144 -3.40 -14.69 -4.64
CA LEU A 144 -4.35 -14.37 -3.58
C LEU A 144 -3.77 -13.37 -2.58
N ILE A 145 -2.48 -13.52 -2.22
CA ILE A 145 -1.78 -12.54 -1.38
C ILE A 145 -1.68 -11.19 -2.09
N GLY A 146 -1.37 -11.17 -3.39
CA GLY A 146 -1.35 -9.94 -4.18
C GLY A 146 -2.71 -9.23 -4.20
N LEU A 147 -3.80 -9.99 -4.34
CA LEU A 147 -5.16 -9.48 -4.28
C LEU A 147 -5.50 -8.94 -2.88
N LEU A 148 -5.10 -9.65 -1.82
CA LEU A 148 -5.22 -9.18 -0.43
C LEU A 148 -4.43 -7.87 -0.22
N GLY A 149 -3.27 -7.74 -0.84
CA GLY A 149 -2.51 -6.49 -0.89
C GLY A 149 -3.30 -5.35 -1.50
N GLY A 150 -3.96 -5.59 -2.63
CA GLY A 150 -4.88 -4.65 -3.27
C GLY A 150 -6.06 -4.26 -2.37
N PHE A 151 -6.65 -5.22 -1.65
CA PHE A 151 -7.71 -4.96 -0.67
C PHE A 151 -7.21 -4.08 0.48
N GLY A 152 -6.07 -4.42 1.08
CA GLY A 152 -5.46 -3.62 2.14
C GLY A 152 -5.18 -2.19 1.72
N ALA A 153 -4.65 -1.99 0.50
CA ALA A 153 -4.46 -0.66 -0.08
C ALA A 153 -5.80 0.07 -0.30
N GLY A 154 -6.84 -0.60 -0.80
CA GLY A 154 -8.18 -0.03 -1.00
C GLY A 154 -8.82 0.43 0.30
N LEU A 155 -8.74 -0.39 1.35
CA LEU A 155 -9.22 -0.04 2.69
C LEU A 155 -8.43 1.16 3.24
N ALA A 156 -7.11 1.14 3.07
CA ALA A 156 -6.25 2.24 3.48
C ALA A 156 -6.62 3.56 2.78
N TYR A 157 -6.90 3.57 1.48
CA TYR A 157 -7.35 4.76 0.75
C TYR A 157 -8.70 5.28 1.24
N THR A 158 -9.64 4.37 1.57
CA THR A 158 -10.93 4.73 2.15
C THR A 158 -10.75 5.45 3.48
N MET A 159 -9.85 4.97 4.34
CA MET A 159 -9.54 5.61 5.62
C MET A 159 -8.85 6.97 5.43
N VAL A 160 -7.93 7.10 4.47
CA VAL A 160 -7.33 8.40 4.11
C VAL A 160 -8.39 9.40 3.67
N ARG A 161 -9.36 8.97 2.86
CA ARG A 161 -10.49 9.82 2.46
C ARG A 161 -11.29 10.29 3.68
N ARG A 162 -11.58 9.39 4.62
CA ARG A 162 -12.29 9.74 5.86
C ARG A 162 -11.50 10.70 6.72
N LEU A 163 -10.20 10.48 6.88
CA LEU A 163 -9.30 11.38 7.61
C LEU A 163 -9.24 12.77 6.96
N GLY A 164 -9.24 12.82 5.62
CA GLY A 164 -9.34 14.09 4.88
C GLY A 164 -10.65 14.82 5.13
N GLN A 165 -11.79 14.12 5.27
CA GLN A 165 -13.09 14.72 5.64
C GLN A 165 -13.09 15.27 7.07
N ILE A 166 -12.39 14.63 8.00
CA ILE A 166 -12.17 15.13 9.37
C ILE A 166 -11.23 16.36 9.36
N GLY A 167 -10.53 16.57 8.26
CA GLY A 167 -9.56 17.66 8.09
C GLY A 167 -8.21 17.38 8.74
N GLU A 168 -7.82 16.10 8.86
CA GLU A 168 -6.51 15.72 9.37
C GLU A 168 -5.39 16.16 8.41
N ASN A 169 -4.21 16.50 8.96
CA ASN A 169 -3.06 16.92 8.16
C ASN A 169 -2.53 15.73 7.33
N LYS A 170 -2.34 15.93 6.03
CA LYS A 170 -1.87 14.87 5.11
C LYS A 170 -0.48 14.37 5.48
N ALA A 171 0.43 15.29 5.85
CA ALA A 171 1.78 14.91 6.27
C ALA A 171 1.74 14.07 7.56
N PHE A 172 0.84 14.39 8.50
CA PHE A 172 0.65 13.60 9.72
C PHE A 172 0.10 12.19 9.43
N ILE A 173 -0.84 12.05 8.48
CA ILE A 173 -1.37 10.74 8.08
C ILE A 173 -0.24 9.84 7.54
N VAL A 174 0.63 10.39 6.68
CA VAL A 174 1.78 9.65 6.11
C VAL A 174 2.80 9.36 7.21
N PHE A 175 3.13 10.32 8.06
CA PHE A 175 4.03 10.16 9.19
C PHE A 175 3.59 9.02 10.11
N PHE A 176 2.33 9.05 10.56
CA PHE A 176 1.77 8.03 11.45
C PHE A 176 1.81 6.63 10.83
N PHE A 177 1.42 6.52 9.57
CA PHE A 177 1.46 5.26 8.82
C PHE A 177 2.89 4.71 8.70
N SER A 178 3.85 5.56 8.30
CA SER A 178 5.23 5.13 8.10
C SER A 178 5.90 4.76 9.42
N ALA A 179 5.64 5.52 10.51
CA ALA A 179 6.11 5.20 11.85
C ALA A 179 5.55 3.85 12.34
N PHE A 180 4.24 3.64 12.19
CA PHE A 180 3.59 2.38 12.55
C PHE A 180 4.17 1.19 11.77
N SER A 181 4.35 1.36 10.45
CA SER A 181 4.92 0.32 9.60
C SER A 181 6.35 -0.01 9.98
N CYS A 182 7.19 0.99 10.28
CA CYS A 182 8.55 0.78 10.75
C CYS A 182 8.57 0.03 12.11
N VAL A 183 7.71 0.41 13.05
CA VAL A 183 7.62 -0.26 14.35
C VAL A 183 7.20 -1.72 14.22
N VAL A 184 6.23 -2.02 13.34
CA VAL A 184 5.75 -3.39 13.10
C VAL A 184 6.80 -4.25 12.41
N THR A 185 7.61 -3.69 11.51
CA THR A 185 8.63 -4.44 10.76
C THR A 185 9.98 -4.49 11.47
N LEU A 186 10.20 -3.61 12.47
CA LEU A 186 11.46 -3.53 13.23
C LEU A 186 11.85 -4.84 13.93
N PRO A 187 10.95 -5.59 14.61
CA PRO A 187 11.33 -6.85 15.25
C PRO A 187 11.95 -7.84 14.28
N TYR A 188 11.38 -7.96 13.08
CA TYR A 188 11.96 -8.83 12.06
C TYR A 188 13.37 -8.38 11.67
N LEU A 189 13.59 -7.09 11.50
CA LEU A 189 14.88 -6.53 11.13
C LEU A 189 15.95 -6.80 12.21
N LEU A 190 15.57 -6.80 13.49
CA LEU A 190 16.51 -7.06 14.60
C LEU A 190 16.93 -8.55 14.68
N PHE A 191 16.05 -9.48 14.28
CA PHE A 191 16.32 -10.91 14.43
C PHE A 191 16.78 -11.61 13.14
N ALA A 192 16.45 -11.07 11.97
CA ALA A 192 16.65 -11.72 10.68
C ALA A 192 17.19 -10.73 9.62
N PHE A 193 18.06 -9.79 10.04
CA PHE A 193 18.67 -8.83 9.11
C PHE A 193 19.65 -9.52 8.17
N GLU A 194 19.42 -9.36 6.87
CA GLU A 194 20.36 -9.76 5.83
C GLU A 194 21.23 -8.57 5.39
N PRO A 195 22.58 -8.73 5.40
CA PRO A 195 23.46 -7.62 5.03
C PRO A 195 23.26 -7.22 3.58
N MET A 196 22.85 -5.97 3.36
CA MET A 196 22.60 -5.40 2.04
C MET A 196 23.88 -4.89 1.38
N THR A 197 23.97 -5.08 0.07
CA THR A 197 24.97 -4.40 -0.74
C THR A 197 24.61 -2.92 -0.95
N TRP A 198 25.61 -2.08 -1.19
CA TRP A 198 25.40 -0.65 -1.50
C TRP A 198 24.44 -0.43 -2.69
N LYS A 199 24.44 -1.33 -3.68
CA LYS A 199 23.52 -1.27 -4.83
C LYS A 199 22.07 -1.51 -4.41
N GLN A 200 21.83 -2.50 -3.55
CA GLN A 200 20.51 -2.81 -3.00
C GLN A 200 19.97 -1.66 -2.15
N LEU A 201 20.82 -1.07 -1.29
CA LEU A 201 20.44 0.07 -0.49
C LEU A 201 20.05 1.28 -1.37
N LEU A 202 20.81 1.57 -2.43
CA LEU A 202 20.48 2.64 -3.37
C LEU A 202 19.16 2.40 -4.14
N CYS A 203 18.78 1.14 -4.35
CA CYS A 203 17.50 0.82 -4.96
C CYS A 203 16.30 1.01 -4.01
N LEU A 204 16.53 1.01 -2.69
CA LEU A 204 15.47 1.09 -1.68
C LEU A 204 15.29 2.50 -1.08
N VAL A 205 16.26 3.37 -1.23
CA VAL A 205 16.28 4.77 -0.76
C VAL A 205 16.02 5.74 -1.89
#